data_a39b13b4e4f6953b14db0eae2c09f9c3
#
_entry.id   a39b13b4e4f6953b14db0eae2c09f9c3
#
_cell.length_a   1.000
_cell.length_b   1.000
_cell.length_c   1.000
_cell.angle_alpha   90.00
_cell.angle_beta   90.00
_cell.angle_gamma   90.00
#
_symmetry.space_group_name_H-M   'P 1'
#
loop_
_entity.id
_entity.type
_entity.pdbx_description
1 polymer ?
#
loop_
_entity_poly.entity_id
_entity_poly.type
_entity_poly.pdbx_seq_one_letter_code
_entity_poly.pdbx_strand_id
1 'polypeptide(L)'
;MGDAGELRTFDLRASSENRESTPLITSTTRREVLRTLLSASIGGILPASKYGRNDTKSSAKVHAEPNFESVRNLILQAISHGKATGVAVAVLHGGSIVWEEGFGWANREAGLKVTPRTPFTLASITKPFTATTLMTLAAESKLSLDEPGNNYLAKSKIEGANGNPDGATVKRLGAHISGLPTMYEGFDRGEATLAPSPDALLMNYGRIAYPPGSCYEYGNIGFAALAAIASNVTGTDFGTLVTQRVLTPLGLHDSFFASSVARLPTGAARYDSSGNPIPFYTTSTPASGELYASAHDVAHFAMFNMRNHVQGQASILDDRWIDELHKPVFVGPSGVATTFGWFTGHLKSGVPFIFKNGGQPGVATILYMLPSENLACVVLTNRSDGRELCSGVCNQLLASYIPEWQQPEETAGPSPSPFVVTPSFGGRWQGTLTNDSAKMPVSLNIESSDSATLVLGDKPAERITGMQSEGVAFTGVSTGFIDSSDAIRTGAKTLKIKLMPYEGKLVGRVLATSGNPNIKNVMLPYVLTLNRATH
;
A
#
# COMPACT_ATOMS: atom_id res chain seq x y z
N MET A 1 -52.40 38.07 6.17
CA MET A 1 -52.95 37.60 7.44
C MET A 1 -51.82 36.74 8.00
N GLY A 2 -50.93 37.22 8.79
CA GLY A 2 -50.96 37.64 10.19
C GLY A 2 -50.51 36.40 10.96
N ASP A 3 -49.51 36.31 11.76
CA ASP A 3 -49.06 37.24 12.76
C ASP A 3 -47.61 36.88 13.22
N ALA A 4 -46.96 37.88 13.75
CA ALA A 4 -45.61 37.94 14.29
C ALA A 4 -45.58 37.66 15.81
N GLY A 5 -44.38 37.46 16.34
CA GLY A 5 -44.02 37.58 17.77
C GLY A 5 -43.30 36.33 18.28
N GLU A 6 -42.25 36.34 19.03
CA GLU A 6 -41.59 37.38 19.85
C GLU A 6 -40.17 36.91 20.19
N LEU A 7 -39.22 37.82 20.12
CA LEU A 7 -37.90 37.76 20.73
C LEU A 7 -37.98 37.82 22.26
N ARG A 8 -37.27 36.98 22.98
CA ARG A 8 -36.85 37.26 24.36
C ARG A 8 -35.36 37.02 24.54
N THR A 9 -34.67 38.13 24.68
CA THR A 9 -33.37 38.30 25.33
C THR A 9 -33.52 38.07 26.82
N PHE A 10 -32.54 37.36 27.44
CA PHE A 10 -32.26 37.52 28.86
C PHE A 10 -30.76 37.59 29.14
N ASP A 11 -30.46 38.46 30.05
CA ASP A 11 -29.28 39.24 30.37
C ASP A 11 -28.29 38.48 31.27
N LEU A 12 -27.04 38.96 31.21
CA LEU A 12 -25.93 38.66 32.09
C LEU A 12 -26.21 39.09 33.53
N ARG A 13 -25.80 38.29 34.53
CA ARG A 13 -25.13 38.83 35.73
C ARG A 13 -24.32 37.78 36.47
N ALA A 14 -23.13 38.22 36.83
CA ALA A 14 -22.12 37.57 37.64
C ALA A 14 -22.53 37.44 39.11
N SER A 15 -22.00 36.44 39.82
CA SER A 15 -21.68 36.57 41.21
C SER A 15 -20.45 35.71 41.60
N SER A 16 -19.60 36.34 42.28
CA SER A 16 -18.27 36.01 42.80
C SER A 16 -18.32 35.14 44.08
N GLU A 17 -17.10 34.59 44.35
CA GLU A 17 -16.56 34.18 45.66
C GLU A 17 -16.82 32.75 46.16
N ASN A 18 -15.80 31.88 46.19
CA ASN A 18 -15.01 31.67 47.43
C ASN A 18 -13.70 30.90 47.16
N ARG A 19 -12.65 31.39 47.79
CA ARG A 19 -11.31 30.82 47.89
C ARG A 19 -11.32 29.71 48.95
N GLU A 20 -10.64 28.62 48.68
CA GLU A 20 -9.86 27.94 49.72
C GLU A 20 -8.60 27.30 49.15
N SER A 21 -7.58 27.39 49.95
CA SER A 21 -6.16 27.31 49.84
C SER A 21 -5.55 25.90 49.55
N THR A 22 -4.57 25.90 48.69
CA THR A 22 -3.24 25.23 48.54
C THR A 22 -2.83 24.13 49.55
N PRO A 23 -1.97 23.14 49.14
CA PRO A 23 -0.55 23.42 49.18
C PRO A 23 0.27 23.02 47.93
N LEU A 24 1.25 23.87 47.69
CA LEU A 24 2.41 23.72 46.80
C LEU A 24 3.21 22.44 47.10
N ILE A 25 3.48 21.65 46.07
CA ILE A 25 4.66 20.76 46.05
C ILE A 25 5.60 21.29 44.98
N THR A 26 6.76 21.64 45.44
CA THR A 26 7.89 22.31 44.82
C THR A 26 8.49 21.48 43.68
N SER A 27 8.69 22.18 42.56
CA SER A 27 9.51 21.76 41.42
C SER A 27 10.99 21.67 41.84
N THR A 28 11.58 20.48 41.77
CA THR A 28 13.04 20.31 41.83
C THR A 28 13.52 19.95 40.41
N THR A 29 13.90 20.93 39.77
CA THR A 29 14.88 21.27 38.71
C THR A 29 15.64 20.13 38.03
N ARG A 30 15.38 20.05 36.74
CA ARG A 30 16.19 19.43 35.67
C ARG A 30 17.55 20.12 35.43
N ARG A 31 18.12 20.83 36.40
CA ARG A 31 19.37 21.61 36.23
C ARG A 31 20.62 21.03 36.90
N GLU A 32 20.54 19.91 37.58
CA GLU A 32 21.71 19.35 38.28
C GLU A 32 22.39 18.13 37.65
N VAL A 33 21.92 17.64 36.48
CA VAL A 33 22.57 16.51 35.78
C VAL A 33 23.58 16.96 34.69
N LEU A 34 23.76 18.26 34.51
CA LEU A 34 24.61 18.83 33.43
C LEU A 34 25.87 19.52 33.92
N ARG A 35 26.33 19.27 35.17
CA ARG A 35 27.51 19.94 35.74
C ARG A 35 28.67 19.03 36.16
N THR A 36 28.70 17.75 35.83
CA THR A 36 29.77 16.82 36.27
C THR A 36 30.61 16.24 35.12
N LEU A 37 30.64 16.85 33.95
CA LEU A 37 31.51 16.43 32.83
C LEU A 37 32.23 17.62 32.17
N LEU A 38 32.83 18.49 32.96
CA LEU A 38 33.69 19.55 32.43
C LEU A 38 34.77 19.92 33.48
N SER A 39 35.81 19.09 33.59
CA SER A 39 37.12 19.52 34.11
C SER A 39 38.15 18.38 33.93
N ALA A 40 38.82 18.35 32.79
CA ALA A 40 40.20 17.85 32.63
C ALA A 40 40.66 18.19 31.18
N SER A 41 41.22 19.37 31.02
CA SER A 41 42.08 19.68 29.87
C SER A 41 43.25 20.49 30.38
N ILE A 42 44.39 19.84 30.53
CA ILE A 42 45.68 20.49 30.69
C ILE A 42 46.52 20.14 29.47
N GLY A 43 47.07 21.18 28.92
CA GLY A 43 47.88 21.43 27.77
C GLY A 43 48.94 20.39 27.36
N GLY A 44 49.13 20.34 26.06
CA GLY A 44 50.26 19.72 25.37
C GLY A 44 50.38 20.33 24.00
N ILE A 45 51.29 21.34 23.88
CA ILE A 45 51.72 21.90 22.61
C ILE A 45 52.63 20.86 21.95
N LEU A 46 52.24 20.33 20.75
CA LEU A 46 53.13 19.59 19.85
C LEU A 46 53.10 20.21 18.44
N PRO A 47 54.20 20.14 17.70
CA PRO A 47 54.48 21.03 16.56
C PRO A 47 53.74 20.64 15.29
N ALA A 48 53.52 21.63 14.43
CA ALA A 48 52.93 21.51 13.10
C ALA A 48 53.68 20.47 12.23
N SER A 49 53.09 19.31 12.03
CA SER A 49 53.48 18.34 11.00
C SER A 49 52.77 18.69 9.70
N LYS A 50 53.58 18.89 8.65
CA LYS A 50 53.15 19.05 7.27
C LYS A 50 52.31 17.84 6.83
N TYR A 51 50.99 17.97 6.78
CA TYR A 51 50.15 17.00 6.09
C TYR A 51 50.22 17.31 4.58
N GLY A 52 50.96 16.50 3.86
CA GLY A 52 50.85 16.38 2.44
C GLY A 52 49.42 16.00 2.06
N ARG A 53 48.86 16.72 1.09
CA ARG A 53 47.65 16.28 0.41
C ARG A 53 47.92 14.90 -0.22
N ASN A 54 47.47 13.86 0.44
CA ASN A 54 47.23 12.59 -0.23
C ASN A 54 45.96 12.77 -1.07
N ASP A 55 46.14 13.09 -2.34
CA ASP A 55 45.16 12.82 -3.36
C ASP A 55 44.99 11.28 -3.44
N THR A 56 44.20 10.72 -2.56
CA THR A 56 43.60 9.41 -2.80
C THR A 56 42.64 9.61 -3.95
N LYS A 57 43.13 9.40 -5.17
CA LYS A 57 42.29 9.07 -6.31
C LYS A 57 41.45 7.88 -5.85
N SER A 58 40.20 8.16 -5.49
CA SER A 58 39.15 7.16 -5.47
C SER A 58 39.25 6.51 -6.86
N SER A 59 39.69 5.26 -6.92
CA SER A 59 39.57 4.47 -8.12
C SER A 59 38.07 4.29 -8.32
N ALA A 60 37.47 5.14 -9.15
CA ALA A 60 36.16 4.88 -9.69
C ALA A 60 36.26 3.46 -10.28
N LYS A 61 35.58 2.50 -9.66
CA LYS A 61 35.37 1.18 -10.23
C LYS A 61 34.74 1.46 -11.59
N VAL A 62 35.49 1.22 -12.66
CA VAL A 62 34.94 1.23 -14.01
C VAL A 62 33.97 0.07 -14.04
N HIS A 63 32.71 0.34 -13.75
CA HIS A 63 31.64 -0.62 -13.99
C HIS A 63 31.57 -0.79 -15.51
N ALA A 64 31.68 -2.03 -15.96
CA ALA A 64 31.42 -2.35 -17.36
C ALA A 64 30.01 -1.83 -17.72
N GLU A 65 29.89 -1.22 -18.92
CA GLU A 65 28.58 -0.81 -19.42
C GLU A 65 27.57 -1.96 -19.29
N PRO A 66 26.36 -1.71 -18.75
CA PRO A 66 25.39 -2.77 -18.54
C PRO A 66 25.07 -3.46 -19.85
N ASN A 67 25.08 -4.78 -19.84
CA ASN A 67 24.75 -5.57 -21.02
C ASN A 67 23.23 -5.67 -21.21
N PHE A 68 22.63 -4.61 -21.76
CA PHE A 68 21.19 -4.59 -22.07
C PHE A 68 20.79 -5.66 -23.10
N GLU A 69 21.73 -6.17 -23.91
CA GLU A 69 21.45 -7.19 -24.92
C GLU A 69 21.01 -8.53 -24.29
N SER A 70 21.62 -8.91 -23.16
CA SER A 70 21.17 -10.12 -22.46
C SER A 70 19.75 -10.00 -21.89
N VAL A 71 19.37 -8.80 -21.45
CA VAL A 71 18.00 -8.51 -20.99
C VAL A 71 17.01 -8.49 -22.16
N ARG A 72 17.38 -7.90 -23.31
CA ARG A 72 16.58 -7.99 -24.53
C ARG A 72 16.28 -9.43 -24.90
N ASN A 73 17.32 -10.26 -24.92
CA ASN A 73 17.19 -11.69 -25.24
C ASN A 73 16.26 -12.42 -24.27
N LEU A 74 16.34 -12.15 -22.96
CA LEU A 74 15.43 -12.70 -21.95
C LEU A 74 13.96 -12.33 -22.28
N ILE A 75 13.70 -11.07 -22.58
CA ILE A 75 12.34 -10.60 -22.88
C ILE A 75 11.84 -11.19 -24.21
N LEU A 76 12.66 -11.19 -25.26
CA LEU A 76 12.31 -11.73 -26.57
C LEU A 76 12.04 -13.24 -26.50
N GLN A 77 12.81 -14.00 -25.73
CA GLN A 77 12.55 -15.41 -25.47
C GLN A 77 11.21 -15.61 -24.74
N ALA A 78 10.91 -14.79 -23.71
CA ALA A 78 9.62 -14.87 -23.02
C ALA A 78 8.45 -14.61 -23.99
N ILE A 79 8.58 -13.65 -24.90
CA ILE A 79 7.55 -13.35 -25.92
C ILE A 79 7.42 -14.51 -26.92
N SER A 80 8.55 -15.03 -27.45
CA SER A 80 8.53 -16.12 -28.44
C SER A 80 7.97 -17.43 -27.88
N HIS A 81 8.15 -17.67 -26.59
CA HIS A 81 7.57 -18.83 -25.89
C HIS A 81 6.15 -18.58 -25.37
N GLY A 82 5.54 -17.45 -25.71
CA GLY A 82 4.19 -17.09 -25.27
C GLY A 82 4.08 -16.84 -23.76
N LYS A 83 5.17 -16.49 -23.07
CA LYS A 83 5.22 -16.15 -21.64
C LYS A 83 5.10 -14.65 -21.35
N ALA A 84 5.15 -13.83 -22.40
CA ALA A 84 4.85 -12.40 -22.33
C ALA A 84 4.09 -11.98 -23.58
N THR A 85 3.24 -10.94 -23.46
CA THR A 85 2.53 -10.34 -24.60
C THR A 85 3.16 -8.99 -24.95
N GLY A 86 3.28 -8.10 -24.00
CA GLY A 86 3.94 -6.82 -24.11
C GLY A 86 4.74 -6.48 -22.86
N VAL A 87 5.90 -5.89 -23.04
CA VAL A 87 6.81 -5.47 -21.95
C VAL A 87 7.37 -4.08 -22.28
N ALA A 88 7.39 -3.19 -21.31
CA ALA A 88 8.14 -1.94 -21.38
C ALA A 88 9.14 -1.87 -20.23
N VAL A 89 10.35 -1.43 -20.51
CA VAL A 89 11.46 -1.30 -19.55
C VAL A 89 12.00 0.10 -19.59
N ALA A 90 12.39 0.64 -18.43
CA ALA A 90 13.23 1.83 -18.33
C ALA A 90 14.25 1.67 -17.20
N VAL A 91 15.47 2.12 -17.43
CA VAL A 91 16.58 2.12 -16.47
C VAL A 91 17.09 3.55 -16.34
N LEU A 92 17.18 3.99 -15.09
CA LEU A 92 17.82 5.26 -14.73
C LEU A 92 19.16 4.97 -14.08
N HIS A 93 20.13 5.79 -14.45
CA HIS A 93 21.41 5.86 -13.75
C HIS A 93 22.01 7.27 -13.88
N GLY A 94 22.60 7.78 -12.79
CA GLY A 94 23.23 9.08 -12.81
C GLY A 94 22.28 10.26 -13.12
N GLY A 95 20.98 10.15 -12.79
CA GLY A 95 19.99 11.21 -12.99
C GLY A 95 19.40 11.29 -14.40
N SER A 96 19.63 10.28 -15.25
CA SER A 96 19.07 10.21 -16.60
C SER A 96 18.56 8.81 -16.95
N ILE A 97 17.64 8.72 -17.91
CA ILE A 97 17.26 7.45 -18.50
C ILE A 97 18.40 6.99 -19.42
N VAL A 98 19.06 5.91 -19.04
CA VAL A 98 20.20 5.34 -19.81
C VAL A 98 19.74 4.25 -20.80
N TRP A 99 18.56 3.67 -20.57
CA TRP A 99 17.93 2.73 -21.47
C TRP A 99 16.41 2.72 -21.25
N GLU A 100 15.66 2.78 -22.34
CA GLU A 100 14.23 2.50 -22.35
C GLU A 100 13.85 1.81 -23.65
N GLU A 101 13.02 0.75 -23.55
CA GLU A 101 12.61 -0.03 -24.72
C GLU A 101 11.26 -0.71 -24.51
N GLY A 102 10.51 -0.88 -25.62
CA GLY A 102 9.24 -1.59 -25.65
C GLY A 102 9.30 -2.84 -26.50
N PHE A 103 8.68 -3.93 -26.04
CA PHE A 103 8.72 -5.24 -26.67
C PHE A 103 7.30 -5.82 -26.83
N GLY A 104 7.06 -6.51 -27.93
CA GLY A 104 5.80 -7.23 -28.17
C GLY A 104 4.63 -6.30 -28.44
N TRP A 105 3.47 -6.62 -27.88
CA TRP A 105 2.19 -6.02 -28.23
C TRP A 105 1.55 -5.28 -27.05
N ALA A 106 1.27 -4.02 -27.25
CA ALA A 106 0.39 -3.25 -26.38
C ALA A 106 -1.07 -3.72 -26.54
N ASN A 107 -1.49 -3.91 -27.77
CA ASN A 107 -2.77 -4.51 -28.11
C ASN A 107 -2.56 -5.37 -29.36
N ARG A 108 -2.53 -6.68 -29.19
CA ARG A 108 -2.25 -7.64 -30.27
C ARG A 108 -3.38 -7.65 -31.29
N GLU A 109 -4.62 -7.60 -30.83
CA GLU A 109 -5.82 -7.65 -31.66
C GLU A 109 -5.95 -6.40 -32.55
N ALA A 110 -5.45 -5.26 -32.07
CA ALA A 110 -5.39 -4.01 -32.82
C ALA A 110 -4.06 -3.81 -33.59
N GLY A 111 -3.12 -4.74 -33.49
CA GLY A 111 -1.81 -4.63 -34.14
C GLY A 111 -0.89 -3.54 -33.54
N LEU A 112 -1.15 -3.09 -32.32
CA LEU A 112 -0.39 -2.02 -31.66
C LEU A 112 0.82 -2.60 -30.92
N LYS A 113 2.02 -2.13 -31.28
CA LYS A 113 3.29 -2.49 -30.62
C LYS A 113 3.50 -1.70 -29.33
N VAL A 114 4.25 -2.28 -28.40
CA VAL A 114 4.73 -1.56 -27.23
C VAL A 114 5.85 -0.61 -27.62
N THR A 115 5.81 0.58 -27.05
CA THR A 115 6.90 1.56 -27.03
C THR A 115 7.21 1.94 -25.58
N PRO A 116 8.34 2.60 -25.27
CA PRO A 116 8.61 3.12 -23.94
C PRO A 116 7.52 4.07 -23.41
N ARG A 117 6.75 4.69 -24.32
CA ARG A 117 5.66 5.62 -24.02
C ARG A 117 4.27 4.99 -24.04
N THR A 118 4.18 3.68 -24.20
CA THR A 118 2.90 2.97 -24.09
C THR A 118 2.42 2.97 -22.63
N PRO A 119 1.22 3.49 -22.33
CA PRO A 119 0.67 3.45 -20.98
C PRO A 119 0.24 2.03 -20.59
N PHE A 120 0.78 1.50 -19.52
CA PHE A 120 0.32 0.25 -18.90
C PHE A 120 -0.48 0.57 -17.64
N THR A 121 -1.47 -0.25 -17.29
CA THR A 121 -2.04 -0.20 -15.95
C THR A 121 -0.96 -0.52 -14.94
N LEU A 122 -0.76 0.37 -13.97
CA LEU A 122 0.30 0.22 -12.98
C LEU A 122 -0.04 -0.73 -11.83
N ALA A 123 -1.32 -1.12 -11.70
CA ALA A 123 -1.79 -1.81 -10.50
C ALA A 123 -1.28 -1.07 -9.24
N SER A 124 -0.71 -1.77 -8.26
CA SER A 124 -0.34 -1.16 -6.98
C SER A 124 0.79 -0.12 -7.02
N ILE A 125 1.48 0.07 -8.14
CA ILE A 125 2.36 1.25 -8.32
C ILE A 125 1.53 2.55 -8.37
N THR A 126 0.21 2.50 -8.51
CA THR A 126 -0.70 3.65 -8.30
C THR A 126 -0.59 4.25 -6.88
N LYS A 127 -0.34 3.41 -5.86
CA LYS A 127 -0.30 3.84 -4.46
C LYS A 127 0.74 4.91 -4.14
N PRO A 128 1.98 4.84 -4.64
CA PRO A 128 2.96 5.92 -4.61
C PRO A 128 2.44 7.27 -5.09
N PHE A 129 1.73 7.30 -6.22
CA PHE A 129 1.16 8.55 -6.77
C PHE A 129 0.05 9.09 -5.85
N THR A 130 -0.78 8.22 -5.30
CA THR A 130 -1.76 8.57 -4.27
C THR A 130 -1.08 9.17 -3.05
N ALA A 131 -0.05 8.49 -2.53
CA ALA A 131 0.72 8.96 -1.36
C ALA A 131 1.38 10.32 -1.63
N THR A 132 1.99 10.51 -2.79
CA THR A 132 2.58 11.80 -3.21
C THR A 132 1.53 12.90 -3.23
N THR A 133 0.34 12.63 -3.77
CA THR A 133 -0.78 13.58 -3.77
C THR A 133 -1.18 14.01 -2.36
N LEU A 134 -1.36 13.06 -1.44
CA LEU A 134 -1.66 13.35 -0.03
C LEU A 134 -0.51 14.12 0.64
N MET A 135 0.73 13.79 0.31
CA MET A 135 1.90 14.49 0.84
C MET A 135 1.94 15.96 0.41
N THR A 136 1.51 16.31 -0.83
CA THR A 136 1.38 17.72 -1.23
C THR A 136 0.34 18.46 -0.39
N LEU A 137 -0.74 17.80 0.00
CA LEU A 137 -1.75 18.38 0.90
C LEU A 137 -1.21 18.54 2.33
N ALA A 138 -0.41 17.58 2.79
CA ALA A 138 0.26 17.68 4.09
C ALA A 138 1.29 18.81 4.12
N ALA A 139 2.07 18.98 3.06
CA ALA A 139 3.04 20.07 2.92
C ALA A 139 2.37 21.46 2.93
N GLU A 140 1.14 21.54 2.43
CA GLU A 140 0.29 22.74 2.48
C GLU A 140 -0.48 22.88 3.81
N SER A 141 -0.25 22.01 4.80
CA SER A 141 -0.97 21.97 6.07
C SER A 141 -2.49 21.80 5.95
N LYS A 142 -2.98 21.25 4.83
CA LYS A 142 -4.39 20.94 4.60
C LYS A 142 -4.85 19.66 5.32
N LEU A 143 -3.91 18.78 5.62
CA LEU A 143 -4.10 17.61 6.46
C LEU A 143 -2.82 17.28 7.24
N SER A 144 -2.96 16.48 8.29
CA SER A 144 -1.83 15.90 9.03
C SER A 144 -1.81 14.38 8.82
N LEU A 145 -0.62 13.84 8.57
CA LEU A 145 -0.46 12.39 8.42
C LEU A 145 -0.69 11.62 9.73
N ASP A 146 -0.50 12.27 10.87
CA ASP A 146 -0.62 11.66 12.19
C ASP A 146 -2.03 11.80 12.80
N GLU A 147 -2.92 12.56 12.17
CA GLU A 147 -4.32 12.68 12.55
C GLU A 147 -5.15 11.47 12.11
N PRO A 148 -6.22 11.12 12.88
CA PRO A 148 -7.20 10.12 12.46
C PRO A 148 -7.77 10.41 11.09
N GLY A 149 -7.83 9.41 10.20
CA GLY A 149 -8.45 9.55 8.89
C GLY A 149 -9.90 10.05 8.99
N ASN A 150 -10.60 9.67 10.06
CA ASN A 150 -11.98 10.11 10.32
C ASN A 150 -12.15 11.61 10.48
N ASN A 151 -11.11 12.38 10.81
CA ASN A 151 -11.19 13.84 10.89
C ASN A 151 -11.42 14.48 9.51
N TYR A 152 -11.02 13.80 8.43
CA TYR A 152 -11.09 14.27 7.05
C TYR A 152 -12.16 13.57 6.20
N LEU A 153 -12.70 12.43 6.68
CA LEU A 153 -13.82 11.74 6.03
C LEU A 153 -15.14 12.46 6.33
N ALA A 154 -16.04 12.57 5.33
CA ALA A 154 -17.29 13.28 5.45
C ALA A 154 -18.46 12.32 5.75
N LYS A 155 -19.01 11.69 4.71
CA LYS A 155 -20.24 10.87 4.78
C LYS A 155 -20.01 9.52 5.42
N SER A 156 -18.91 8.86 5.05
CA SER A 156 -18.54 7.55 5.58
C SER A 156 -17.41 7.70 6.60
N LYS A 157 -17.43 6.85 7.61
CA LYS A 157 -16.39 6.82 8.65
C LYS A 157 -15.81 5.42 8.75
N ILE A 158 -14.56 5.34 9.18
CA ILE A 158 -13.96 4.09 9.61
C ILE A 158 -14.57 3.74 10.96
N GLU A 159 -15.13 2.55 11.08
CA GLU A 159 -15.79 2.07 12.29
C GLU A 159 -14.87 1.16 13.11
N GLY A 160 -14.96 1.27 14.44
CA GLY A 160 -14.26 0.40 15.38
C GLY A 160 -15.03 -0.88 15.65
N ALA A 161 -14.55 -2.02 15.14
CA ALA A 161 -15.05 -3.33 15.54
C ALA A 161 -14.06 -4.04 16.47
N ASN A 162 -12.79 -4.08 16.11
CA ASN A 162 -11.73 -4.73 16.87
C ASN A 162 -10.59 -3.76 17.25
N GLY A 163 -10.91 -2.49 17.50
CA GLY A 163 -9.97 -1.47 17.92
C GLY A 163 -10.54 -0.06 17.81
N ASN A 164 -9.81 0.94 18.34
CA ASN A 164 -10.21 2.34 18.24
C ASN A 164 -9.95 2.84 16.80
N PRO A 165 -10.99 3.32 16.06
CA PRO A 165 -10.85 3.83 14.70
C PRO A 165 -9.97 5.09 14.63
N ASP A 166 -9.81 5.86 15.70
CA ASP A 166 -8.91 7.02 15.74
C ASP A 166 -7.43 6.61 15.57
N GLY A 167 -7.10 5.35 15.87
CA GLY A 167 -5.80 4.80 15.57
C GLY A 167 -5.53 4.60 14.06
N ALA A 168 -6.55 4.62 13.20
CA ALA A 168 -6.39 4.59 11.75
C ALA A 168 -6.03 5.98 11.21
N THR A 169 -4.83 6.46 11.53
CA THR A 169 -4.31 7.74 11.05
C THR A 169 -4.08 7.73 9.54
N VAL A 170 -4.02 8.90 8.92
CA VAL A 170 -3.72 9.04 7.47
C VAL A 170 -2.44 8.27 7.10
N LYS A 171 -1.39 8.40 7.91
CA LYS A 171 -0.12 7.66 7.74
C LYS A 171 -0.32 6.14 7.79
N ARG A 172 -1.06 5.63 8.78
CA ARG A 172 -1.31 4.19 8.93
C ARG A 172 -2.18 3.60 7.83
N LEU A 173 -3.09 4.38 7.25
CA LEU A 173 -3.86 3.99 6.07
C LEU A 173 -2.92 3.71 4.89
N GLY A 174 -2.00 4.61 4.59
CA GLY A 174 -1.02 4.46 3.50
C GLY A 174 0.08 3.43 3.78
N ALA A 175 0.35 3.12 5.05
CA ALA A 175 1.37 2.16 5.46
C ALA A 175 0.84 0.73 5.71
N HIS A 176 -0.43 0.45 5.42
CA HIS A 176 -1.04 -0.88 5.58
C HIS A 176 -1.04 -1.42 7.02
N ILE A 177 -1.14 -0.54 8.01
CA ILE A 177 -1.22 -0.88 9.45
C ILE A 177 -2.39 -0.17 10.14
N SER A 178 -3.38 0.28 9.39
CA SER A 178 -4.58 0.93 9.94
C SER A 178 -5.57 -0.03 10.60
N GLY A 179 -5.36 -1.34 10.47
CA GLY A 179 -6.29 -2.36 10.93
C GLY A 179 -7.44 -2.64 9.97
N LEU A 180 -7.57 -1.89 8.87
CA LEU A 180 -8.55 -2.18 7.81
C LEU A 180 -8.13 -3.42 7.01
N PRO A 181 -9.08 -4.31 6.65
CA PRO A 181 -8.79 -5.48 5.84
C PRO A 181 -8.54 -5.11 4.37
N THR A 182 -7.99 -6.04 3.59
CA THR A 182 -7.94 -5.89 2.14
C THR A 182 -9.30 -6.09 1.50
N MET A 183 -9.50 -5.46 0.36
CA MET A 183 -10.62 -5.73 -0.54
C MET A 183 -10.15 -5.63 -1.99
N TYR A 184 -10.75 -6.42 -2.85
CA TYR A 184 -10.58 -6.29 -4.28
C TYR A 184 -11.82 -6.80 -5.02
N GLU A 185 -12.29 -6.04 -5.97
CA GLU A 185 -13.34 -6.47 -6.90
C GLU A 185 -13.15 -5.74 -8.23
N GLY A 186 -13.22 -6.51 -9.32
CA GLY A 186 -13.21 -5.98 -10.68
C GLY A 186 -14.63 -5.90 -11.24
N PHE A 187 -14.93 -4.84 -11.97
CA PHE A 187 -16.21 -4.57 -12.61
C PHE A 187 -15.99 -4.43 -14.13
N ASP A 188 -16.57 -5.32 -14.92
CA ASP A 188 -16.51 -5.24 -16.36
C ASP A 188 -17.19 -3.96 -16.87
N ARG A 189 -16.94 -3.59 -18.13
CA ARG A 189 -17.49 -2.34 -18.69
C ARG A 189 -19.02 -2.25 -18.54
N GLY A 190 -19.74 -3.36 -18.71
CA GLY A 190 -21.19 -3.42 -18.50
C GLY A 190 -21.62 -3.32 -17.05
N GLU A 191 -20.71 -3.60 -16.10
CA GLU A 191 -20.92 -3.56 -14.66
C GLU A 191 -20.29 -2.32 -14.01
N ALA A 192 -19.61 -1.46 -14.78
CA ALA A 192 -18.84 -0.34 -14.24
C ALA A 192 -19.68 0.62 -13.37
N THR A 193 -20.98 0.70 -13.60
CA THR A 193 -21.93 1.46 -12.77
C THR A 193 -22.17 0.85 -11.40
N LEU A 194 -21.79 -0.42 -11.19
CA LEU A 194 -21.85 -1.11 -9.90
C LEU A 194 -20.61 -0.87 -9.05
N ALA A 195 -19.53 -0.34 -9.64
CA ALA A 195 -18.33 -0.02 -8.87
C ALA A 195 -18.65 1.03 -7.78
N PRO A 196 -18.44 0.70 -6.49
CA PRO A 196 -18.81 1.60 -5.41
C PRO A 196 -17.92 2.85 -5.41
N SER A 197 -18.50 3.99 -5.04
CA SER A 197 -17.69 5.15 -4.69
C SER A 197 -16.82 4.86 -3.46
N PRO A 198 -15.73 5.61 -3.22
CA PRO A 198 -14.93 5.44 -2.00
C PRO A 198 -15.76 5.52 -0.72
N ASP A 199 -16.75 6.41 -0.65
CA ASP A 199 -17.67 6.51 0.49
C ASP A 199 -18.53 5.24 0.64
N ALA A 200 -19.15 4.74 -0.43
CA ALA A 200 -19.96 3.52 -0.39
C ALA A 200 -19.12 2.30 0.01
N LEU A 201 -17.87 2.22 -0.48
CA LEU A 201 -16.95 1.16 -0.10
C LEU A 201 -16.60 1.22 1.39
N LEU A 202 -16.35 2.41 1.93
CA LEU A 202 -16.07 2.58 3.36
C LEU A 202 -17.29 2.28 4.23
N MET A 203 -18.50 2.66 3.82
CA MET A 203 -19.74 2.28 4.52
C MET A 203 -19.87 0.77 4.63
N ASN A 204 -19.63 0.04 3.53
CA ASN A 204 -19.78 -1.42 3.52
C ASN A 204 -18.65 -2.15 4.25
N TYR A 205 -17.41 -1.69 4.10
CA TYR A 205 -16.21 -2.47 4.46
C TYR A 205 -15.20 -1.71 5.34
N GLY A 206 -15.47 -0.47 5.70
CA GLY A 206 -14.55 0.40 6.46
C GLY A 206 -14.49 0.08 7.96
N ARG A 207 -14.44 -1.21 8.34
CA ARG A 207 -14.39 -1.65 9.74
C ARG A 207 -13.02 -2.16 10.13
N ILE A 208 -12.52 -1.75 11.29
CA ILE A 208 -11.25 -2.20 11.86
C ILE A 208 -11.33 -3.70 12.20
N ALA A 209 -10.57 -4.50 11.48
CA ALA A 209 -10.45 -5.94 11.73
C ALA A 209 -9.36 -6.28 12.75
N TYR A 210 -8.32 -5.45 12.85
CA TYR A 210 -7.20 -5.58 13.78
C TYR A 210 -6.94 -4.26 14.48
N PRO A 211 -6.47 -4.24 15.73
CA PRO A 211 -6.10 -2.98 16.39
C PRO A 211 -5.09 -2.19 15.53
N PRO A 212 -5.34 -0.90 15.26
CA PRO A 212 -4.45 -0.10 14.44
C PRO A 212 -3.01 -0.09 14.96
N GLY A 213 -2.04 -0.37 14.08
CA GLY A 213 -0.62 -0.47 14.43
C GLY A 213 -0.17 -1.84 14.94
N SER A 214 -1.08 -2.80 15.18
CA SER A 214 -0.73 -4.11 15.76
C SER A 214 -0.12 -5.10 14.77
N CYS A 215 -0.48 -5.01 13.49
CA CYS A 215 0.02 -5.91 12.46
C CYS A 215 0.00 -5.24 11.08
N TYR A 216 0.79 -5.80 10.18
CA TYR A 216 0.70 -5.51 8.77
C TYR A 216 -0.48 -6.28 8.15
N GLU A 217 -1.38 -5.55 7.49
CA GLU A 217 -2.43 -6.10 6.65
C GLU A 217 -2.53 -5.25 5.38
N TYR A 218 -2.06 -5.80 4.26
CA TYR A 218 -2.10 -5.10 2.98
C TYR A 218 -3.54 -4.74 2.61
N GLY A 219 -3.89 -3.46 2.61
CA GLY A 219 -5.28 -3.00 2.49
C GLY A 219 -5.48 -2.01 1.34
N ASN A 220 -6.29 -2.38 0.34
CA ASN A 220 -6.72 -1.44 -0.70
C ASN A 220 -7.79 -0.46 -0.16
N ILE A 221 -8.59 -0.88 0.83
CA ILE A 221 -9.61 -0.02 1.48
C ILE A 221 -8.96 1.22 2.09
N GLY A 222 -7.75 1.09 2.66
CA GLY A 222 -7.00 2.24 3.18
C GLY A 222 -6.75 3.30 2.11
N PHE A 223 -6.48 2.89 0.87
CA PHE A 223 -6.29 3.81 -0.27
C PHE A 223 -7.62 4.38 -0.80
N ALA A 224 -8.74 3.67 -0.68
CA ALA A 224 -10.06 4.24 -0.92
C ALA A 224 -10.36 5.35 0.11
N ALA A 225 -10.04 5.13 1.40
CA ALA A 225 -10.15 6.15 2.43
C ALA A 225 -9.26 7.37 2.12
N LEU A 226 -8.00 7.16 1.71
CA LEU A 226 -7.10 8.25 1.32
C LEU A 226 -7.63 9.05 0.12
N ALA A 227 -8.24 8.40 -0.88
CA ALA A 227 -8.88 9.09 -1.99
C ALA A 227 -10.07 9.95 -1.52
N ALA A 228 -10.94 9.41 -0.66
CA ALA A 228 -12.05 10.15 -0.07
C ALA A 228 -11.56 11.35 0.76
N ILE A 229 -10.52 11.16 1.59
CA ILE A 229 -9.88 12.23 2.37
C ILE A 229 -9.38 13.34 1.44
N ALA A 230 -8.61 12.98 0.40
CA ALA A 230 -8.06 13.95 -0.53
C ALA A 230 -9.16 14.76 -1.25
N SER A 231 -10.21 14.07 -1.72
CA SER A 231 -11.36 14.69 -2.37
C SER A 231 -12.13 15.60 -1.43
N ASN A 232 -12.38 15.18 -0.18
CA ASN A 232 -13.10 15.98 0.81
C ASN A 232 -12.33 17.25 1.22
N VAL A 233 -11.02 17.13 1.43
CA VAL A 233 -10.15 18.26 1.83
C VAL A 233 -10.04 19.32 0.73
N THR A 234 -10.13 18.90 -0.55
CA THR A 234 -9.91 19.80 -1.69
C THR A 234 -11.18 20.17 -2.45
N GLY A 235 -12.27 19.42 -2.28
CA GLY A 235 -13.49 19.54 -3.11
C GLY A 235 -13.28 19.08 -4.56
N THR A 236 -12.18 18.38 -4.87
CA THR A 236 -11.80 17.97 -6.23
C THR A 236 -11.87 16.45 -6.37
N ASP A 237 -12.35 15.98 -7.52
CA ASP A 237 -12.29 14.54 -7.84
C ASP A 237 -10.86 14.02 -7.74
N PHE A 238 -10.71 12.80 -7.18
CA PHE A 238 -9.40 12.24 -6.85
C PHE A 238 -8.49 12.10 -8.09
N GLY A 239 -8.99 11.57 -9.21
CA GLY A 239 -8.19 11.40 -10.44
C GLY A 239 -7.75 12.74 -11.02
N THR A 240 -8.63 13.73 -10.98
CA THR A 240 -8.35 15.12 -11.37
C THR A 240 -7.29 15.73 -10.45
N LEU A 241 -7.40 15.50 -9.14
CA LEU A 241 -6.45 16.01 -8.16
C LEU A 241 -5.03 15.45 -8.38
N VAL A 242 -4.90 14.14 -8.59
CA VAL A 242 -3.61 13.51 -8.90
C VAL A 242 -3.02 14.08 -10.19
N THR A 243 -3.85 14.26 -11.22
CA THR A 243 -3.42 14.85 -12.49
C THR A 243 -2.86 16.27 -12.29
N GLN A 244 -3.57 17.11 -11.55
CA GLN A 244 -3.18 18.50 -11.31
C GLN A 244 -1.96 18.63 -10.40
N ARG A 245 -1.81 17.77 -9.39
CA ARG A 245 -0.76 17.91 -8.37
C ARG A 245 0.49 17.09 -8.63
N VAL A 246 0.38 16.03 -9.43
CA VAL A 246 1.51 15.11 -9.65
C VAL A 246 1.79 14.93 -11.13
N LEU A 247 0.81 14.46 -11.92
CA LEU A 247 1.11 14.07 -13.29
C LEU A 247 1.55 15.26 -14.16
N THR A 248 0.75 16.32 -14.21
CA THR A 248 1.04 17.50 -15.04
C THR A 248 2.30 18.24 -14.58
N PRO A 249 2.48 18.56 -13.27
CA PRO A 249 3.66 19.28 -12.82
C PRO A 249 4.98 18.52 -13.02
N LEU A 250 4.94 17.17 -12.93
CA LEU A 250 6.11 16.34 -13.18
C LEU A 250 6.31 15.99 -14.67
N GLY A 251 5.44 16.49 -15.58
CA GLY A 251 5.55 16.23 -17.01
C GLY A 251 5.23 14.80 -17.43
N LEU A 252 4.40 14.07 -16.66
CA LEU A 252 4.04 12.67 -16.90
C LEU A 252 2.86 12.60 -17.89
N HIS A 253 3.14 12.90 -19.15
CA HIS A 253 2.11 13.13 -20.17
C HIS A 253 1.44 11.85 -20.69
N ASP A 254 2.11 10.71 -20.57
CA ASP A 254 1.58 9.40 -20.95
C ASP A 254 0.78 8.74 -19.82
N SER A 255 0.58 9.45 -18.69
CA SER A 255 -0.11 8.95 -17.50
C SER A 255 -1.53 9.46 -17.41
N PHE A 256 -2.47 8.60 -16.95
CA PHE A 256 -3.87 8.96 -16.73
C PHE A 256 -4.61 7.91 -15.89
N PHE A 257 -5.69 8.30 -15.23
CA PHE A 257 -6.58 7.34 -14.55
C PHE A 257 -7.56 6.68 -15.52
N ALA A 258 -7.94 5.44 -15.23
CA ALA A 258 -8.91 4.65 -16.01
C ALA A 258 -10.27 5.36 -16.20
N SER A 259 -10.65 6.27 -15.30
CA SER A 259 -11.80 7.16 -15.43
C SER A 259 -11.71 8.11 -16.66
N SER A 260 -10.52 8.36 -17.17
CA SER A 260 -10.30 9.11 -18.41
C SER A 260 -10.60 8.25 -19.64
N VAL A 261 -11.88 7.92 -19.86
CA VAL A 261 -12.35 6.95 -20.86
C VAL A 261 -11.83 7.25 -22.28
N ALA A 262 -11.69 8.52 -22.66
CA ALA A 262 -11.17 8.95 -23.95
C ALA A 262 -9.70 8.52 -24.19
N ARG A 263 -8.91 8.32 -23.13
CA ARG A 263 -7.50 7.90 -23.19
C ARG A 263 -7.31 6.39 -23.16
N LEU A 264 -8.30 5.62 -22.73
CA LEU A 264 -8.20 4.16 -22.62
C LEU A 264 -7.72 3.46 -23.90
N PRO A 265 -8.11 3.87 -25.12
CA PRO A 265 -7.61 3.25 -26.34
C PRO A 265 -6.09 3.37 -26.54
N THR A 266 -5.42 4.31 -25.88
CA THR A 266 -3.96 4.47 -25.94
C THR A 266 -3.23 3.56 -24.97
N GLY A 267 -3.93 2.98 -23.97
CA GLY A 267 -3.39 2.07 -22.98
C GLY A 267 -3.21 0.65 -23.51
N ALA A 268 -2.27 -0.07 -22.91
CA ALA A 268 -2.07 -1.48 -23.21
C ALA A 268 -3.29 -2.32 -22.80
N ALA A 269 -3.73 -3.21 -23.71
CA ALA A 269 -4.72 -4.23 -23.43
C ALA A 269 -4.16 -5.24 -22.41
N ARG A 270 -5.03 -5.92 -21.69
CA ARG A 270 -4.66 -6.89 -20.64
C ARG A 270 -4.85 -8.32 -21.15
N TYR A 271 -3.97 -9.23 -20.74
CA TYR A 271 -4.00 -10.63 -21.16
C TYR A 271 -3.90 -11.57 -19.95
N ASP A 272 -4.61 -12.69 -19.99
CA ASP A 272 -4.51 -13.74 -19.00
C ASP A 272 -3.19 -14.54 -19.13
N SER A 273 -2.98 -15.52 -18.26
CA SER A 273 -1.78 -16.38 -18.30
C SER A 273 -1.71 -17.31 -19.52
N SER A 274 -2.81 -17.48 -20.24
CA SER A 274 -2.85 -18.21 -21.52
C SER A 274 -2.65 -17.31 -22.72
N GLY A 275 -2.55 -15.98 -22.51
CA GLY A 275 -2.41 -14.98 -23.55
C GLY A 275 -3.72 -14.59 -24.22
N ASN A 276 -4.88 -14.93 -23.64
CA ASN A 276 -6.18 -14.45 -24.14
C ASN A 276 -6.42 -13.02 -23.64
N PRO A 277 -7.07 -12.16 -24.45
CA PRO A 277 -7.41 -10.81 -24.02
C PRO A 277 -8.42 -10.84 -22.88
N ILE A 278 -8.16 -10.04 -21.84
CA ILE A 278 -9.10 -9.78 -20.76
C ILE A 278 -9.92 -8.55 -21.13
N PRO A 279 -11.26 -8.61 -21.09
CA PRO A 279 -12.10 -7.43 -21.30
C PRO A 279 -11.71 -6.29 -20.34
N PHE A 280 -11.91 -5.06 -20.76
CA PHE A 280 -11.67 -3.91 -19.88
C PHE A 280 -12.53 -4.01 -18.62
N TYR A 281 -11.90 -3.81 -17.48
CA TYR A 281 -12.56 -3.72 -16.18
C TYR A 281 -11.99 -2.56 -15.36
N THR A 282 -12.79 -2.04 -14.44
CA THR A 282 -12.40 -1.13 -13.34
C THR A 282 -12.40 -1.88 -12.02
N THR A 283 -11.83 -1.27 -10.98
CA THR A 283 -11.78 -1.87 -9.63
C THR A 283 -12.58 -1.05 -8.62
N SER A 284 -12.92 -1.69 -7.49
CA SER A 284 -13.56 -1.01 -6.35
C SER A 284 -12.66 0.05 -5.68
N THR A 285 -11.36 0.05 -5.98
CA THR A 285 -10.37 0.92 -5.32
C THR A 285 -9.43 1.60 -6.32
N PRO A 286 -9.92 2.56 -7.15
CA PRO A 286 -9.11 3.19 -8.22
C PRO A 286 -7.80 3.79 -7.73
N ALA A 287 -7.79 4.45 -6.58
CA ALA A 287 -6.60 5.05 -5.96
C ALA A 287 -5.51 4.05 -5.57
N SER A 288 -5.81 2.77 -5.60
CA SER A 288 -4.87 1.70 -5.29
C SER A 288 -4.30 0.98 -6.51
N GLY A 289 -4.93 1.13 -7.71
CA GLY A 289 -4.59 0.25 -8.82
C GLY A 289 -4.97 0.67 -10.24
N GLU A 290 -5.57 1.86 -10.47
CA GLU A 290 -6.10 2.22 -11.80
C GLU A 290 -5.38 3.34 -12.54
N LEU A 291 -4.21 3.73 -12.09
CA LEU A 291 -3.36 4.62 -12.87
C LEU A 291 -2.74 3.84 -14.04
N TYR A 292 -2.85 4.40 -15.22
CA TYR A 292 -2.07 4.04 -16.41
C TYR A 292 -0.87 4.96 -16.50
N ALA A 293 0.31 4.41 -16.77
CA ALA A 293 1.50 5.20 -17.07
C ALA A 293 2.48 4.41 -17.95
N SER A 294 3.30 5.13 -18.70
CA SER A 294 4.38 4.55 -19.49
C SER A 294 5.62 4.26 -18.63
N ALA A 295 6.51 3.38 -19.11
CA ALA A 295 7.78 3.15 -18.43
C ALA A 295 8.63 4.44 -18.35
N HIS A 296 8.56 5.28 -19.38
CA HIS A 296 9.16 6.61 -19.43
C HIS A 296 8.66 7.51 -18.28
N ASP A 297 7.34 7.62 -18.12
CA ASP A 297 6.74 8.47 -17.07
C ASP A 297 7.04 7.92 -15.66
N VAL A 298 6.99 6.59 -15.47
CA VAL A 298 7.35 5.98 -14.18
C VAL A 298 8.81 6.21 -13.85
N ALA A 299 9.71 6.21 -14.85
CA ALA A 299 11.11 6.57 -14.68
C ALA A 299 11.27 8.04 -14.23
N HIS A 300 10.54 8.97 -14.82
CA HIS A 300 10.54 10.38 -14.38
C HIS A 300 9.97 10.56 -12.98
N PHE A 301 8.94 9.79 -12.62
CA PHE A 301 8.43 9.76 -11.25
C PHE A 301 9.45 9.17 -10.26
N ALA A 302 10.25 8.17 -10.67
CA ALA A 302 11.35 7.66 -9.87
C ALA A 302 12.45 8.71 -9.67
N MET A 303 12.81 9.49 -10.71
CA MET A 303 13.75 10.61 -10.59
C MET A 303 13.30 11.63 -9.53
N PHE A 304 12.01 12.01 -9.56
CA PHE A 304 11.44 12.88 -8.53
C PHE A 304 11.60 12.27 -7.13
N ASN A 305 11.25 11.00 -6.95
CA ASN A 305 11.34 10.32 -5.67
C ASN A 305 12.79 10.11 -5.18
N MET A 306 13.78 10.08 -6.08
CA MET A 306 15.21 10.05 -5.75
C MET A 306 15.82 11.45 -5.58
N ARG A 307 15.04 12.54 -5.66
CA ARG A 307 15.46 13.94 -5.51
C ARG A 307 16.48 14.37 -6.58
N ASN A 308 16.30 13.89 -7.81
CA ASN A 308 17.21 14.25 -8.91
C ASN A 308 16.99 15.65 -9.45
N HIS A 309 15.93 16.36 -9.06
CA HIS A 309 15.60 17.74 -9.46
C HIS A 309 15.70 17.96 -10.97
N VAL A 310 15.01 17.11 -11.73
CA VAL A 310 15.09 17.11 -13.21
C VAL A 310 14.60 18.43 -13.76
N GLN A 311 15.39 19.02 -14.66
CA GLN A 311 15.00 20.25 -15.35
C GLN A 311 13.69 20.05 -16.13
N GLY A 312 12.73 20.96 -15.94
CA GLY A 312 11.40 20.89 -16.54
C GLY A 312 10.34 20.22 -15.68
N GLN A 313 10.71 19.55 -14.58
CA GLN A 313 9.76 19.14 -13.55
C GLN A 313 9.52 20.26 -12.54
N ALA A 314 8.27 20.49 -12.15
CA ALA A 314 7.98 21.42 -11.06
C ALA A 314 8.37 20.79 -9.71
N SER A 315 8.88 21.61 -8.80
CA SER A 315 9.11 21.19 -7.41
C SER A 315 7.77 21.15 -6.67
N ILE A 316 7.11 19.98 -6.69
CA ILE A 316 5.82 19.76 -6.01
C ILE A 316 5.97 19.47 -4.52
N LEU A 317 7.15 19.06 -4.08
CA LEU A 317 7.53 18.78 -2.70
C LEU A 317 9.00 19.13 -2.48
N ASP A 318 9.31 19.69 -1.31
CA ASP A 318 10.68 19.80 -0.82
C ASP A 318 11.24 18.42 -0.48
N ASP A 319 12.56 18.25 -0.49
CA ASP A 319 13.26 17.00 -0.19
C ASP A 319 12.83 16.35 1.14
N ARG A 320 12.60 17.16 2.18
CA ARG A 320 12.12 16.69 3.48
C ARG A 320 10.78 15.93 3.41
N TRP A 321 9.88 16.32 2.48
CA TRP A 321 8.61 15.65 2.29
C TRP A 321 8.73 14.39 1.44
N ILE A 322 9.69 14.36 0.51
CA ILE A 322 10.07 13.16 -0.22
C ILE A 322 10.69 12.14 0.75
N ASP A 323 11.54 12.59 1.68
CA ASP A 323 12.09 11.73 2.74
C ASP A 323 10.98 11.18 3.67
N GLU A 324 9.98 12.00 4.02
CA GLU A 324 8.84 11.53 4.84
C GLU A 324 7.99 10.47 4.10
N LEU A 325 7.84 10.55 2.76
CA LEU A 325 7.21 9.49 1.96
C LEU A 325 7.89 8.13 2.15
N HIS A 326 9.21 8.12 2.24
CA HIS A 326 10.02 6.92 2.26
C HIS A 326 10.40 6.45 3.68
N LYS A 327 10.03 7.22 4.71
CA LYS A 327 10.34 6.92 6.10
C LYS A 327 9.62 5.65 6.57
N PRO A 328 10.34 4.68 7.14
CA PRO A 328 9.73 3.46 7.67
C PRO A 328 8.64 3.75 8.71
N VAL A 329 7.48 3.12 8.55
CA VAL A 329 6.34 3.20 9.48
C VAL A 329 6.17 1.89 10.23
N PHE A 330 6.35 0.76 9.55
CA PHE A 330 6.33 -0.57 10.15
C PHE A 330 7.41 -1.43 9.50
N VAL A 331 8.25 -2.06 10.31
CA VAL A 331 9.33 -2.93 9.86
C VAL A 331 8.91 -4.38 10.05
N GLY A 332 8.87 -5.13 8.96
CA GLY A 332 8.56 -6.55 8.99
C GLY A 332 9.73 -7.43 9.40
N PRO A 333 9.49 -8.74 9.63
CA PRO A 333 10.52 -9.69 10.04
C PRO A 333 11.67 -9.87 9.04
N SER A 334 11.40 -9.64 7.76
CA SER A 334 12.41 -9.69 6.68
C SER A 334 13.34 -8.48 6.65
N GLY A 335 13.08 -7.45 7.47
CA GLY A 335 13.76 -6.17 7.38
C GLY A 335 13.15 -5.21 6.34
N VAL A 336 12.20 -5.66 5.54
CA VAL A 336 11.41 -4.79 4.66
C VAL A 336 10.41 -4.01 5.50
N ALA A 337 10.34 -2.71 5.27
CA ALA A 337 9.43 -1.82 5.95
C ALA A 337 8.36 -1.28 4.99
N THR A 338 7.17 -1.03 5.52
CA THR A 338 6.19 -0.18 4.84
C THR A 338 6.47 1.28 5.15
N THR A 339 6.20 2.12 4.19
CA THR A 339 6.23 3.57 4.32
C THR A 339 4.88 4.14 3.87
N PHE A 340 4.78 5.43 3.62
CA PHE A 340 3.56 6.01 3.08
C PHE A 340 3.43 5.73 1.58
N GLY A 341 2.82 4.58 1.23
CA GLY A 341 2.58 4.11 -0.13
C GLY A 341 3.67 3.25 -0.76
N TRP A 342 4.85 3.14 -0.13
CA TRP A 342 6.01 2.42 -0.64
C TRP A 342 6.43 1.27 0.28
N PHE A 343 7.42 0.51 -0.17
CA PHE A 343 8.24 -0.36 0.66
C PHE A 343 9.69 0.10 0.60
N THR A 344 10.44 -0.13 1.67
CA THR A 344 11.87 0.17 1.76
C THR A 344 12.61 -0.89 2.57
N GLY A 345 13.90 -0.96 2.39
CA GLY A 345 14.80 -1.84 3.14
C GLY A 345 16.24 -1.57 2.79
N HIS A 346 17.12 -2.46 3.20
CA HIS A 346 18.56 -2.38 2.90
C HIS A 346 19.03 -3.71 2.35
N LEU A 347 19.91 -3.67 1.35
CA LEU A 347 20.68 -4.84 0.93
C LEU A 347 21.60 -5.28 2.07
N LYS A 348 22.17 -6.48 1.98
CA LYS A 348 23.15 -6.97 2.97
C LYS A 348 24.39 -6.07 3.06
N SER A 349 24.73 -5.37 1.98
CA SER A 349 25.78 -4.35 1.93
C SER A 349 25.43 -3.05 2.68
N GLY A 350 24.19 -2.87 3.11
CA GLY A 350 23.68 -1.63 3.71
C GLY A 350 23.12 -0.62 2.72
N VAL A 351 23.19 -0.88 1.41
CA VAL A 351 22.62 0.00 0.37
C VAL A 351 21.09 0.05 0.53
N PRO A 352 20.48 1.24 0.73
CA PRO A 352 19.04 1.37 0.86
C PRO A 352 18.34 1.19 -0.49
N PHE A 353 17.20 0.53 -0.47
CA PHE A 353 16.31 0.45 -1.62
C PHE A 353 14.90 0.87 -1.26
N ILE A 354 14.18 1.39 -2.25
CA ILE A 354 12.75 1.72 -2.19
C ILE A 354 12.10 1.03 -3.37
N PHE A 355 10.94 0.42 -3.16
CA PHE A 355 10.27 -0.27 -4.25
C PHE A 355 8.76 -0.26 -4.13
N LYS A 356 8.12 -0.53 -5.25
CA LYS A 356 6.72 -0.91 -5.35
C LYS A 356 6.53 -1.86 -6.50
N ASN A 357 5.74 -2.89 -6.26
CA ASN A 357 5.27 -3.80 -7.31
C ASN A 357 3.75 -3.67 -7.47
N GLY A 358 3.26 -4.11 -8.62
CA GLY A 358 1.85 -4.12 -8.94
C GLY A 358 1.44 -5.45 -9.56
N GLY A 359 0.24 -5.91 -9.22
CA GLY A 359 -0.36 -7.11 -9.79
C GLY A 359 -1.87 -7.05 -9.72
N GLN A 360 -2.51 -7.37 -10.83
CA GLN A 360 -3.94 -7.59 -10.97
C GLN A 360 -4.18 -8.40 -12.25
N PRO A 361 -5.39 -8.90 -12.54
CA PRO A 361 -5.64 -9.64 -13.77
C PRO A 361 -5.12 -8.90 -15.01
N GLY A 362 -4.23 -9.54 -15.77
CA GLY A 362 -3.60 -8.97 -16.96
C GLY A 362 -2.51 -7.94 -16.71
N VAL A 363 -1.96 -7.85 -15.49
CA VAL A 363 -0.95 -6.83 -15.15
C VAL A 363 0.08 -7.39 -14.18
N ALA A 364 1.36 -7.19 -14.49
CA ALA A 364 2.45 -7.27 -13.52
C ALA A 364 3.43 -6.14 -13.77
N THR A 365 3.81 -5.43 -12.70
CA THR A 365 4.67 -4.24 -12.77
C THR A 365 5.63 -4.21 -11.58
N ILE A 366 6.81 -3.61 -11.79
CA ILE A 366 7.80 -3.45 -10.73
C ILE A 366 8.59 -2.16 -10.94
N LEU A 367 8.87 -1.48 -9.84
CA LEU A 367 9.76 -0.33 -9.75
C LEU A 367 10.67 -0.51 -8.55
N TYR A 368 11.97 -0.51 -8.78
CA TYR A 368 13.01 -0.38 -7.75
C TYR A 368 13.77 0.93 -7.91
N MET A 369 14.09 1.55 -6.79
CA MET A 369 14.95 2.74 -6.69
C MET A 369 16.04 2.48 -5.65
N LEU A 370 17.29 2.81 -5.97
CA LEU A 370 18.44 2.81 -5.07
C LEU A 370 19.01 4.23 -5.05
N PRO A 371 18.48 5.11 -4.18
CA PRO A 371 18.82 6.54 -4.22
C PRO A 371 20.30 6.84 -4.01
N SER A 372 21.02 6.07 -3.17
CA SER A 372 22.46 6.26 -2.96
C SER A 372 23.30 5.95 -4.21
N GLU A 373 22.78 5.09 -5.08
CA GLU A 373 23.44 4.67 -6.34
C GLU A 373 22.91 5.48 -7.53
N ASN A 374 21.95 6.37 -7.29
CA ASN A 374 21.23 7.10 -8.32
C ASN A 374 20.76 6.19 -9.47
N LEU A 375 20.17 5.04 -9.06
CA LEU A 375 19.79 3.95 -9.94
C LEU A 375 18.31 3.60 -9.73
N ALA A 376 17.57 3.41 -10.82
CA ALA A 376 16.22 2.84 -10.77
C ALA A 376 15.94 1.92 -11.96
N CYS A 377 15.05 0.96 -11.76
CA CYS A 377 14.60 0.02 -12.76
C CYS A 377 13.07 -0.07 -12.75
N VAL A 378 12.46 0.09 -13.91
CA VAL A 378 11.02 -0.03 -14.17
C VAL A 378 10.79 -1.15 -15.15
N VAL A 379 9.89 -2.10 -14.85
CA VAL A 379 9.42 -3.11 -15.79
C VAL A 379 7.90 -3.21 -15.70
N LEU A 380 7.23 -3.06 -16.83
CA LEU A 380 5.78 -3.10 -16.96
C LEU A 380 5.40 -4.19 -17.96
N THR A 381 4.39 -5.03 -17.62
CA THR A 381 3.83 -6.00 -18.56
C THR A 381 2.31 -6.07 -18.45
N ASN A 382 1.66 -6.39 -19.56
CA ASN A 382 0.21 -6.51 -19.68
C ASN A 382 -0.28 -7.96 -19.60
N ARG A 383 0.30 -8.76 -18.67
CA ARG A 383 -0.02 -10.17 -18.52
C ARG A 383 -0.16 -10.60 -17.06
N SER A 384 -1.11 -11.50 -16.75
CA SER A 384 -1.42 -11.94 -15.39
C SER A 384 -0.26 -12.67 -14.71
N ASP A 385 0.50 -13.49 -15.45
CA ASP A 385 1.65 -14.27 -14.97
C ASP A 385 3.01 -13.59 -15.22
N GLY A 386 3.00 -12.29 -15.53
CA GLY A 386 4.21 -11.53 -15.87
C GLY A 386 5.17 -11.23 -14.72
N ARG A 387 4.81 -11.60 -13.47
CA ARG A 387 5.60 -11.24 -12.29
C ARG A 387 7.01 -11.81 -12.30
N GLU A 388 7.15 -13.09 -12.63
CA GLU A 388 8.46 -13.76 -12.70
C GLU A 388 9.38 -13.08 -13.73
N LEU A 389 8.82 -12.73 -14.90
CA LEU A 389 9.56 -12.00 -15.92
C LEU A 389 9.98 -10.61 -15.45
N CYS A 390 9.07 -9.84 -14.84
CA CYS A 390 9.39 -8.52 -14.29
C CYS A 390 10.51 -8.59 -13.26
N SER A 391 10.45 -9.54 -12.33
CA SER A 391 11.46 -9.76 -11.32
C SER A 391 12.80 -10.19 -11.94
N GLY A 392 12.78 -11.13 -12.89
CA GLY A 392 13.99 -11.60 -13.58
C GLY A 392 14.70 -10.48 -14.36
N VAL A 393 13.94 -9.66 -15.09
CA VAL A 393 14.47 -8.50 -15.82
C VAL A 393 15.06 -7.47 -14.85
N CYS A 394 14.33 -7.07 -13.79
CA CYS A 394 14.84 -6.15 -12.78
C CYS A 394 16.12 -6.69 -12.11
N ASN A 395 16.12 -7.96 -11.72
CA ASN A 395 17.27 -8.58 -11.06
C ASN A 395 18.51 -8.55 -11.94
N GLN A 396 18.36 -8.90 -13.21
CA GLN A 396 19.49 -8.89 -14.15
C GLN A 396 20.03 -7.48 -14.40
N LEU A 397 19.13 -6.48 -14.51
CA LEU A 397 19.50 -5.08 -14.67
C LEU A 397 20.20 -4.54 -13.42
N LEU A 398 19.60 -4.72 -12.24
CA LEU A 398 20.18 -4.20 -11.00
C LEU A 398 21.50 -4.90 -10.63
N ALA A 399 21.62 -6.20 -10.86
CA ALA A 399 22.88 -6.93 -10.64
C ALA A 399 24.02 -6.47 -11.56
N SER A 400 23.74 -5.89 -12.74
CA SER A 400 24.78 -5.35 -13.61
C SER A 400 25.41 -4.05 -13.07
N TYR A 401 24.69 -3.32 -12.22
CA TYR A 401 25.18 -2.12 -11.53
C TYR A 401 25.66 -2.43 -10.10
N ILE A 402 24.97 -3.34 -9.42
CA ILE A 402 25.19 -3.69 -8.02
C ILE A 402 25.49 -5.18 -7.95
N PRO A 403 26.76 -5.61 -8.01
CA PRO A 403 27.14 -7.03 -8.06
C PRO A 403 26.59 -7.88 -6.91
N GLU A 404 26.40 -7.28 -5.73
CA GLU A 404 25.81 -7.91 -4.55
C GLU A 404 24.27 -7.89 -4.54
N TRP A 405 23.64 -7.42 -5.60
CA TRP A 405 22.17 -7.39 -5.70
C TRP A 405 21.56 -8.76 -5.48
N GLN A 406 20.68 -8.86 -4.53
CA GLN A 406 19.80 -9.99 -4.32
C GLN A 406 18.40 -9.44 -4.15
N GLN A 407 17.45 -9.97 -4.89
CA GLN A 407 16.07 -9.52 -4.78
C GLN A 407 15.60 -9.66 -3.34
N PRO A 408 15.17 -8.56 -2.70
CA PRO A 408 14.62 -8.60 -1.35
C PRO A 408 13.24 -9.27 -1.35
N GLU A 409 12.77 -9.66 -0.16
CA GLU A 409 11.36 -10.00 0.01
C GLU A 409 10.48 -8.79 -0.35
N GLU A 410 9.37 -9.04 -1.03
CA GLU A 410 8.51 -8.00 -1.57
C GLU A 410 7.32 -7.68 -0.65
N THR A 411 7.42 -8.01 0.62
CA THR A 411 6.39 -7.76 1.64
C THR A 411 7.00 -7.46 3.00
N ALA A 412 6.33 -6.62 3.78
CA ALA A 412 6.63 -6.43 5.19
C ALA A 412 5.88 -7.41 6.10
N GLY A 413 5.04 -8.28 5.53
CA GLY A 413 4.35 -9.32 6.29
C GLY A 413 5.29 -10.44 6.75
N PRO A 414 4.95 -11.16 7.82
CA PRO A 414 5.68 -12.35 8.20
C PRO A 414 5.45 -13.48 7.20
N SER A 415 6.50 -14.25 6.93
CA SER A 415 6.39 -15.46 6.11
C SER A 415 5.53 -16.50 6.82
N PRO A 416 4.68 -17.23 6.08
CA PRO A 416 3.88 -18.30 6.67
C PRO A 416 4.77 -19.41 7.25
N SER A 417 4.35 -19.94 8.38
CA SER A 417 4.96 -21.10 9.04
C SER A 417 3.88 -22.11 9.48
N PRO A 418 4.22 -23.37 9.77
CA PRO A 418 3.25 -24.32 10.29
C PRO A 418 2.53 -23.78 11.53
N PHE A 419 1.21 -23.95 11.56
CA PHE A 419 0.42 -23.51 12.70
C PHE A 419 0.66 -24.42 13.91
N VAL A 420 0.88 -23.82 15.06
CA VAL A 420 1.00 -24.51 16.35
C VAL A 420 -0.11 -24.00 17.26
N VAL A 421 -0.94 -24.94 17.75
CA VAL A 421 -2.01 -24.58 18.70
C VAL A 421 -1.38 -24.13 20.01
N THR A 422 -1.74 -22.94 20.42
CA THR A 422 -1.41 -22.39 21.74
C THR A 422 -2.67 -22.20 22.57
N PRO A 423 -2.57 -22.02 23.91
CA PRO A 423 -3.73 -21.70 24.73
C PRO A 423 -4.53 -20.48 24.27
N SER A 424 -3.90 -19.57 23.53
CA SER A 424 -4.55 -18.38 22.96
C SER A 424 -5.46 -18.71 21.78
N PHE A 425 -5.28 -19.85 21.12
CA PHE A 425 -6.07 -20.27 19.96
C PHE A 425 -6.96 -21.48 20.24
N GLY A 426 -6.43 -22.51 20.94
CA GLY A 426 -7.12 -23.78 21.14
C GLY A 426 -8.46 -23.65 21.85
N GLY A 427 -9.41 -24.52 21.49
CA GLY A 427 -10.74 -24.60 22.08
C GLY A 427 -11.85 -23.98 21.26
N ARG A 428 -13.00 -23.76 21.94
CA ARG A 428 -14.22 -23.25 21.30
C ARG A 428 -14.36 -21.75 21.44
N TRP A 429 -14.76 -21.12 20.34
CA TRP A 429 -14.92 -19.68 20.22
C TRP A 429 -16.26 -19.36 19.58
N GLN A 430 -16.93 -18.32 20.05
CA GLN A 430 -18.21 -17.85 19.53
C GLN A 430 -18.23 -16.35 19.38
N GLY A 431 -18.91 -15.85 18.38
CA GLY A 431 -19.02 -14.42 18.14
C GLY A 431 -19.76 -14.08 16.88
N THR A 432 -19.31 -13.03 16.21
CA THR A 432 -20.03 -12.45 15.07
C THR A 432 -19.09 -12.14 13.93
N LEU A 433 -19.52 -12.45 12.74
CA LEU A 433 -18.95 -11.99 11.48
C LEU A 433 -19.82 -10.85 10.94
N THR A 434 -19.20 -9.71 10.62
CA THR A 434 -19.96 -8.51 10.22
C THR A 434 -19.31 -7.75 9.05
N ASN A 435 -20.17 -7.20 8.21
CA ASN A 435 -19.95 -5.99 7.42
C ASN A 435 -21.24 -5.17 7.45
N ASP A 436 -21.40 -4.13 6.63
CA ASP A 436 -22.63 -3.33 6.64
C ASP A 436 -23.87 -4.12 6.22
N SER A 437 -23.72 -5.01 5.24
CA SER A 437 -24.82 -5.78 4.64
C SER A 437 -25.08 -7.13 5.30
N ALA A 438 -24.20 -7.59 6.22
CA ALA A 438 -24.32 -8.89 6.87
C ALA A 438 -23.87 -8.85 8.34
N LYS A 439 -24.67 -9.49 9.19
CA LYS A 439 -24.30 -9.80 10.57
C LYS A 439 -24.71 -11.25 10.85
N MET A 440 -23.74 -12.10 11.13
CA MET A 440 -23.94 -13.54 11.22
C MET A 440 -23.24 -14.10 12.46
N PRO A 441 -23.90 -14.95 13.27
CA PRO A 441 -23.23 -15.67 14.34
C PRO A 441 -22.21 -16.65 13.78
N VAL A 442 -21.09 -16.81 14.48
CA VAL A 442 -20.00 -17.71 14.10
C VAL A 442 -19.53 -18.49 15.30
N SER A 443 -19.32 -19.79 15.08
CA SER A 443 -18.59 -20.66 16.01
C SER A 443 -17.34 -21.19 15.33
N LEU A 444 -16.22 -21.14 16.05
CA LEU A 444 -14.92 -21.68 15.63
C LEU A 444 -14.44 -22.65 16.70
N ASN A 445 -14.05 -23.87 16.29
CA ASN A 445 -13.42 -24.83 17.17
C ASN A 445 -12.03 -25.17 16.63
N ILE A 446 -10.98 -24.95 17.42
CA ILE A 446 -9.59 -25.30 17.08
C ILE A 446 -9.14 -26.40 18.04
N GLU A 447 -9.05 -27.62 17.54
CA GLU A 447 -8.74 -28.83 18.33
C GLU A 447 -7.24 -29.12 18.31
N SER A 448 -6.61 -29.00 17.16
CA SER A 448 -5.18 -29.29 16.97
C SER A 448 -4.58 -28.41 15.86
N SER A 449 -3.30 -28.60 15.56
CA SER A 449 -2.58 -27.88 14.50
C SER A 449 -3.12 -28.18 13.09
N ASP A 450 -3.90 -29.22 12.90
CA ASP A 450 -4.45 -29.68 11.63
C ASP A 450 -5.97 -29.92 11.67
N SER A 451 -6.62 -29.67 12.83
CA SER A 451 -8.06 -29.85 13.03
C SER A 451 -8.70 -28.58 13.57
N ALA A 452 -9.46 -27.93 12.73
CA ALA A 452 -10.33 -26.81 13.10
C ALA A 452 -11.59 -26.79 12.24
N THR A 453 -12.70 -26.31 12.82
CA THR A 453 -13.99 -26.20 12.15
C THR A 453 -14.61 -24.83 12.35
N LEU A 454 -15.31 -24.35 11.32
CA LEU A 454 -16.05 -23.09 11.28
C LEU A 454 -17.52 -23.36 11.04
N VAL A 455 -18.39 -22.72 11.81
CA VAL A 455 -19.85 -22.72 11.61
C VAL A 455 -20.29 -21.29 11.36
N LEU A 456 -21.03 -21.07 10.28
CA LEU A 456 -21.61 -19.79 9.92
C LEU A 456 -23.13 -19.82 10.04
N GLY A 457 -23.69 -19.11 11.02
CA GLY A 457 -25.14 -19.16 11.29
C GLY A 457 -25.62 -20.57 11.65
N ASP A 458 -26.67 -21.02 10.97
CA ASP A 458 -27.26 -22.34 11.13
C ASP A 458 -26.70 -23.39 10.15
N LYS A 459 -25.59 -23.05 9.45
CA LYS A 459 -25.00 -23.92 8.42
C LYS A 459 -24.20 -25.06 9.06
N PRO A 460 -24.00 -26.18 8.33
CA PRO A 460 -23.10 -27.22 8.78
C PRO A 460 -21.71 -26.75 9.10
N ALA A 461 -21.03 -27.44 10.00
CA ALA A 461 -19.62 -27.16 10.30
C ALA A 461 -18.74 -27.50 9.10
N GLU A 462 -17.93 -26.55 8.69
CA GLU A 462 -16.96 -26.69 7.60
C GLU A 462 -15.54 -26.79 8.16
N ARG A 463 -14.74 -27.68 7.59
CA ARG A 463 -13.34 -27.86 7.99
C ARG A 463 -12.50 -26.66 7.52
N ILE A 464 -11.57 -26.23 8.37
CA ILE A 464 -10.51 -25.30 7.99
C ILE A 464 -9.28 -26.10 7.53
N THR A 465 -8.77 -25.78 6.37
CA THR A 465 -7.61 -26.41 5.75
C THR A 465 -6.47 -25.38 5.55
N GLY A 466 -5.25 -25.86 5.26
CA GLY A 466 -4.11 -24.98 5.02
C GLY A 466 -3.79 -24.06 6.19
N MET A 467 -3.93 -24.58 7.41
CA MET A 467 -3.69 -23.81 8.63
C MET A 467 -2.21 -23.45 8.75
N GLN A 468 -1.94 -22.16 8.94
CA GLN A 468 -0.59 -21.60 9.06
C GLN A 468 -0.57 -20.50 10.13
N SER A 469 0.59 -20.17 10.59
CA SER A 469 0.88 -18.96 11.37
C SER A 469 1.52 -17.90 10.47
N GLU A 470 0.99 -16.69 10.51
CA GLU A 470 1.61 -15.49 9.96
C GLU A 470 1.98 -14.55 11.12
N GLY A 471 3.20 -14.68 11.65
CA GLY A 471 3.58 -14.05 12.91
C GLY A 471 2.73 -14.56 14.06
N VAL A 472 1.99 -13.66 14.71
CA VAL A 472 1.06 -14.00 15.81
C VAL A 472 -0.34 -14.36 15.32
N ALA A 473 -0.60 -14.30 14.02
CA ALA A 473 -1.92 -14.59 13.47
C ALA A 473 -2.03 -16.03 13.00
N PHE A 474 -3.19 -16.63 13.23
CA PHE A 474 -3.66 -17.86 12.60
C PHE A 474 -4.25 -17.55 11.23
N THR A 475 -3.92 -18.34 10.23
CA THR A 475 -4.55 -18.29 8.90
C THR A 475 -5.03 -19.68 8.49
N GLY A 476 -6.08 -19.70 7.66
CA GLY A 476 -6.62 -20.94 7.12
C GLY A 476 -7.66 -20.66 6.05
N VAL A 477 -8.07 -21.73 5.36
CA VAL A 477 -9.07 -21.67 4.28
C VAL A 477 -10.21 -22.63 4.61
N SER A 478 -11.44 -22.13 4.46
CA SER A 478 -12.66 -22.92 4.57
C SER A 478 -13.54 -22.69 3.35
N THR A 479 -14.52 -23.54 3.16
CA THR A 479 -15.65 -23.28 2.26
C THR A 479 -16.81 -22.69 3.06
N GLY A 480 -17.71 -21.99 2.38
CA GLY A 480 -18.90 -21.46 3.02
C GLY A 480 -19.49 -20.30 2.24
N PHE A 481 -20.70 -19.97 2.57
CA PHE A 481 -21.41 -18.88 1.95
C PHE A 481 -21.84 -17.87 3.01
N ILE A 482 -21.48 -16.62 2.79
CA ILE A 482 -21.90 -15.50 3.62
C ILE A 482 -23.11 -14.85 2.94
N ASP A 483 -24.21 -14.75 3.67
CA ASP A 483 -25.46 -14.18 3.14
C ASP A 483 -25.38 -12.65 3.15
N SER A 484 -24.76 -12.11 2.09
CA SER A 484 -24.67 -10.68 1.81
C SER A 484 -24.91 -10.44 0.32
N SER A 485 -25.41 -9.25 -0.02
CA SER A 485 -25.70 -8.88 -1.41
C SER A 485 -24.50 -9.08 -2.34
N ASP A 486 -23.30 -8.67 -1.90
CA ASP A 486 -22.07 -8.79 -2.70
C ASP A 486 -21.60 -10.24 -2.82
N ALA A 487 -21.68 -11.05 -1.77
CA ALA A 487 -21.32 -12.46 -1.85
C ALA A 487 -22.30 -13.26 -2.75
N ILE A 488 -23.58 -12.93 -2.71
CA ILE A 488 -24.60 -13.48 -3.61
C ILE A 488 -24.26 -13.13 -5.06
N ARG A 489 -24.07 -11.85 -5.35
CA ARG A 489 -23.75 -11.32 -6.69
C ARG A 489 -22.47 -11.92 -7.25
N THR A 490 -21.46 -12.10 -6.44
CA THR A 490 -20.12 -12.56 -6.89
C THR A 490 -19.94 -14.06 -6.79
N GLY A 491 -20.84 -14.78 -6.12
CA GLY A 491 -20.73 -16.22 -5.88
C GLY A 491 -19.53 -16.61 -5.00
N ALA A 492 -19.10 -15.71 -4.11
CA ALA A 492 -17.94 -15.93 -3.25
C ALA A 492 -18.20 -17.02 -2.20
N LYS A 493 -17.46 -18.14 -2.29
CA LYS A 493 -17.66 -19.34 -1.45
C LYS A 493 -16.38 -19.85 -0.78
N THR A 494 -15.21 -19.38 -1.20
CA THR A 494 -13.93 -19.70 -0.54
C THR A 494 -13.64 -18.64 0.51
N LEU A 495 -13.46 -19.08 1.75
CA LEU A 495 -13.27 -18.22 2.92
C LEU A 495 -11.81 -18.28 3.37
N LYS A 496 -11.07 -17.18 3.21
CA LYS A 496 -9.70 -17.03 3.73
C LYS A 496 -9.75 -16.32 5.08
N ILE A 497 -9.44 -17.06 6.13
CA ILE A 497 -9.52 -16.63 7.51
C ILE A 497 -8.15 -16.13 7.96
N LYS A 498 -8.12 -15.01 8.71
CA LYS A 498 -6.93 -14.56 9.45
C LYS A 498 -7.38 -13.97 10.78
N LEU A 499 -6.88 -14.53 11.88
CA LEU A 499 -7.27 -14.18 13.24
C LEU A 499 -6.01 -14.00 14.09
N MET A 500 -6.06 -13.08 15.04
CA MET A 500 -5.02 -12.91 16.05
C MET A 500 -5.66 -12.82 17.46
N PRO A 501 -4.93 -13.24 18.51
CA PRO A 501 -5.36 -13.02 19.89
C PRO A 501 -5.26 -11.52 20.24
N TYR A 502 -6.31 -10.99 20.84
CA TYR A 502 -6.34 -9.61 21.33
C TYR A 502 -7.33 -9.48 22.49
N GLU A 503 -6.85 -9.05 23.66
CA GLU A 503 -7.66 -8.85 24.88
C GLU A 503 -8.57 -10.04 25.25
N GLY A 504 -8.02 -11.25 25.17
CA GLY A 504 -8.75 -12.48 25.48
C GLY A 504 -9.74 -12.95 24.41
N LYS A 505 -9.79 -12.28 23.26
CA LYS A 505 -10.61 -12.59 22.10
C LYS A 505 -9.74 -13.09 20.94
N LEU A 506 -10.37 -13.70 19.93
CA LEU A 506 -9.81 -13.81 18.59
C LEU A 506 -10.46 -12.76 17.70
N VAL A 507 -9.64 -11.91 17.10
CA VAL A 507 -10.08 -10.79 16.24
C VAL A 507 -9.42 -10.89 14.87
N GLY A 508 -10.15 -10.45 13.84
CA GLY A 508 -9.57 -10.45 12.49
C GLY A 508 -10.62 -10.40 11.40
N ARG A 509 -10.32 -11.09 10.30
CA ARG A 509 -11.15 -11.05 9.10
C ARG A 509 -11.38 -12.42 8.48
N VAL A 510 -12.48 -12.51 7.75
CA VAL A 510 -12.73 -13.52 6.72
C VAL A 510 -12.81 -12.81 5.38
N LEU A 511 -12.05 -13.25 4.38
CA LEU A 511 -12.22 -12.82 3.00
C LEU A 511 -13.01 -13.87 2.25
N ALA A 512 -14.24 -13.54 1.84
CA ALA A 512 -14.99 -14.35 0.89
C ALA A 512 -14.45 -14.08 -0.51
N THR A 513 -14.00 -15.12 -1.20
CA THR A 513 -13.34 -15.00 -2.50
C THR A 513 -14.04 -15.83 -3.56
N SER A 514 -14.02 -15.31 -4.79
CA SER A 514 -14.48 -16.00 -5.99
C SER A 514 -13.67 -15.56 -7.21
N GLY A 515 -13.94 -16.23 -8.33
CA GLY A 515 -13.35 -15.89 -9.61
C GLY A 515 -11.97 -16.51 -9.85
N ASN A 516 -11.48 -16.29 -11.03
CA ASN A 516 -10.13 -16.68 -11.44
C ASN A 516 -9.18 -15.48 -11.27
N PRO A 517 -8.14 -15.56 -10.43
CA PRO A 517 -7.24 -14.44 -10.19
C PRO A 517 -6.49 -13.97 -11.46
N ASN A 518 -6.45 -14.78 -12.52
CA ASN A 518 -5.83 -14.43 -13.79
C ASN A 518 -6.75 -13.64 -14.74
N ILE A 519 -8.07 -13.62 -14.49
CA ILE A 519 -9.07 -13.01 -15.34
C ILE A 519 -9.92 -12.01 -14.56
N LYS A 520 -10.55 -12.45 -13.47
CA LYS A 520 -11.38 -11.65 -12.59
C LYS A 520 -11.28 -12.21 -11.19
N ASN A 521 -10.98 -11.38 -10.22
CA ASN A 521 -10.81 -11.77 -8.83
C ASN A 521 -11.74 -10.95 -7.93
N VAL A 522 -12.26 -11.59 -6.91
CA VAL A 522 -13.10 -10.96 -5.88
C VAL A 522 -12.58 -11.35 -4.50
N MET A 523 -12.44 -10.36 -3.63
CA MET A 523 -12.10 -10.52 -2.21
C MET A 523 -12.96 -9.56 -1.40
N LEU A 524 -13.99 -10.09 -0.73
CA LEU A 524 -14.93 -9.32 0.10
C LEU A 524 -14.60 -9.55 1.58
N PRO A 525 -14.22 -8.51 2.32
CA PRO A 525 -13.87 -8.65 3.73
C PRO A 525 -15.09 -8.60 4.66
N TYR A 526 -15.02 -9.43 5.68
CA TYR A 526 -15.93 -9.43 6.82
C TYR A 526 -15.11 -9.44 8.09
N VAL A 527 -15.46 -8.60 9.05
CA VAL A 527 -14.75 -8.53 10.33
C VAL A 527 -15.28 -9.62 11.26
N LEU A 528 -14.36 -10.32 11.91
CA LEU A 528 -14.67 -11.39 12.84
C LEU A 528 -14.19 -11.04 14.24
N THR A 529 -15.09 -11.16 15.22
CA THR A 529 -14.81 -10.98 16.64
C THR A 529 -15.35 -12.17 17.40
N LEU A 530 -14.49 -12.92 18.06
CA LEU A 530 -14.81 -14.14 18.77
C LEU A 530 -14.38 -14.05 20.23
N ASN A 531 -15.28 -14.44 21.13
CA ASN A 531 -15.01 -14.64 22.54
C ASN A 531 -14.88 -16.14 22.81
N ARG A 532 -14.11 -16.51 23.83
CA ARG A 532 -14.03 -17.91 24.26
C ARG A 532 -15.41 -18.39 24.72
N ALA A 533 -15.86 -19.53 24.21
CA ALA A 533 -17.14 -20.07 24.63
C ALA A 533 -17.04 -20.50 26.10
N THR A 534 -18.00 -20.07 26.91
CA THR A 534 -18.24 -20.66 28.26
C THR A 534 -18.88 -22.02 28.08
N HIS A 535 -18.42 -23.00 28.83
CA HIS A 535 -18.90 -24.39 28.80
C HIS A 535 -20.40 -24.50 29.07
#